data_bf69bc0a67cc512cdc0aa8ab746684c2
#
_entry.id   bf69bc0a67cc512cdc0aa8ab746684c2
#
_cell.length_a   1.000
_cell.length_b   1.000
_cell.length_c   1.000
_cell.angle_alpha   90.00
_cell.angle_beta   90.00
_cell.angle_gamma   90.00
#
_symmetry.space_group_name_H-M   'P 1'
#
loop_
_entity.id
_entity.type
_entity.pdbx_description
1 polymer ?
#
loop_
_entity_poly.entity_id
_entity_poly.type
_entity_poly.pdbx_seq_one_letter_code
_entity_poly.pdbx_strand_id
1 'polypeptide(L)'
;MLELKWDGKDVALKTAEKIPLRLLDFDSSLSHGEKNSGNIIIQGDNLKAMKSLLPFYRGQVKCIYIDPPYNTGAAFEHYNDNFPHSDWLSMMYPRLEMLREFLSDDGAIFISIDDTEQAYLKIICDEIFGRDNFVANFFWRKRTAKSDVPHGISQDCEYILCYAKSESFHGSIKGKERKYFLTEDFPNRAWRYHDLTKQTTAAERPNSFFTIVNPKNGEEFPAQVNRTWAITMETFKSYYEQDRIIFPGDYDFLKISKPVLRYWKDDDIKKSGENFGMVAASTFLPADVGMSQNGTKEITEIFGEKKFSFPKPSSLIQHLIGIAVTTDKNSIVLDAFAGSGTTAHAVLNLNNVDGGSRKFILIEEQPYCNTITAERVRKIGGDFNFYRLGEKISDSEGKINPKVTFEQLAGFIWFSLTKSPYIQTEHSPLIGIHNGTAIYLLYNEILTRNILAMLPKHDGAKIIFGSACRIDDDFLKENKISFRQIPKELSL
;
A
#
# COMPACT_ATOMS: atom_id res chain seq x y z
N MET A 1 -10.06 21.15 14.96
CA MET A 1 -9.82 20.41 13.70
C MET A 1 -10.68 21.07 12.62
N LEU A 2 -10.20 21.26 11.40
CA LEU A 2 -11.02 21.73 10.29
C LEU A 2 -11.95 20.59 9.87
N GLU A 3 -13.23 20.86 9.72
CA GLU A 3 -14.23 19.87 9.32
C GLU A 3 -14.96 20.36 8.07
N LEU A 4 -15.04 19.50 7.05
CA LEU A 4 -15.87 19.75 5.88
C LEU A 4 -17.31 19.33 6.16
N LYS A 5 -18.27 20.23 5.88
CA LYS A 5 -19.71 19.94 6.03
C LYS A 5 -20.37 19.89 4.67
N TRP A 6 -21.18 18.85 4.44
CA TRP A 6 -22.02 18.69 3.25
C TRP A 6 -23.33 18.02 3.62
N ASP A 7 -24.31 18.11 2.74
CA ASP A 7 -25.59 17.44 2.92
C ASP A 7 -25.42 15.92 2.79
N GLY A 8 -25.84 15.18 3.83
CA GLY A 8 -25.66 13.72 3.92
C GLY A 8 -24.43 13.24 4.67
N LYS A 9 -23.54 14.11 5.21
CA LYS A 9 -22.35 13.69 5.97
C LYS A 9 -22.68 12.76 7.15
N ASP A 10 -23.70 13.08 7.94
CA ASP A 10 -24.11 12.27 9.10
C ASP A 10 -24.51 10.83 8.73
N VAL A 11 -25.03 10.65 7.53
CA VAL A 11 -25.33 9.32 6.97
C VAL A 11 -24.06 8.63 6.52
N ALA A 12 -23.20 9.35 5.80
CA ALA A 12 -21.93 8.83 5.31
C ALA A 12 -21.03 8.27 6.42
N LEU A 13 -20.89 9.01 7.53
CA LEU A 13 -20.14 8.61 8.74
C LEU A 13 -20.59 7.26 9.34
N LYS A 14 -21.85 6.90 9.17
CA LYS A 14 -22.42 5.65 9.73
C LYS A 14 -22.59 4.54 8.70
N THR A 15 -22.29 4.83 7.45
CA THR A 15 -22.56 3.89 6.35
C THR A 15 -21.67 2.65 6.42
N ALA A 16 -20.37 2.81 6.67
CA ALA A 16 -19.43 1.70 6.77
C ALA A 16 -19.79 0.71 7.91
N GLU A 17 -20.33 1.21 9.02
CA GLU A 17 -20.77 0.37 10.14
C GLU A 17 -22.02 -0.43 9.81
N LYS A 18 -22.98 0.19 9.10
CA LYS A 18 -24.31 -0.39 8.83
C LYS A 18 -24.33 -1.39 7.68
N ILE A 19 -23.30 -1.45 6.87
CA ILE A 19 -23.24 -2.39 5.76
C ILE A 19 -23.15 -3.81 6.28
N PRO A 20 -24.08 -4.71 5.88
CA PRO A 20 -24.06 -6.09 6.28
C PRO A 20 -22.90 -6.83 5.61
N LEU A 21 -22.32 -7.76 6.34
CA LEU A 21 -21.37 -8.72 5.80
C LEU A 21 -22.04 -9.61 4.73
N ARG A 22 -21.28 -9.91 3.67
CA ARG A 22 -21.75 -10.74 2.56
C ARG A 22 -20.79 -11.90 2.31
N LEU A 23 -21.29 -12.93 1.68
CA LEU A 23 -20.48 -14.02 1.16
C LEU A 23 -19.63 -13.52 -0.01
N LEU A 24 -18.47 -14.12 -0.16
CA LEU A 24 -17.66 -14.03 -1.37
C LEU A 24 -17.74 -15.39 -2.06
N ASP A 25 -18.56 -15.47 -3.10
CA ASP A 25 -18.83 -16.70 -3.84
C ASP A 25 -17.69 -16.95 -4.82
N PHE A 26 -16.93 -18.01 -4.60
CA PHE A 26 -15.81 -18.40 -5.48
C PHE A 26 -16.34 -18.87 -6.84
N ASP A 27 -15.83 -18.28 -7.92
CA ASP A 27 -16.16 -18.65 -9.29
C ASP A 27 -14.95 -19.30 -9.97
N SER A 28 -14.91 -20.63 -9.96
CA SER A 28 -13.81 -21.39 -10.56
C SER A 28 -13.72 -21.24 -12.07
N SER A 29 -14.81 -20.88 -12.74
CA SER A 29 -14.85 -20.73 -14.21
C SER A 29 -14.18 -19.43 -14.67
N LEU A 30 -14.13 -18.42 -13.81
CA LEU A 30 -13.48 -17.13 -14.07
C LEU A 30 -12.10 -17.02 -13.43
N SER A 31 -11.77 -17.91 -12.50
CA SER A 31 -10.43 -17.99 -11.89
C SER A 31 -9.38 -18.48 -12.90
N HIS A 32 -8.11 -18.16 -12.66
CA HIS A 32 -7.01 -18.54 -13.55
C HIS A 32 -5.75 -18.95 -12.77
N GLY A 33 -5.07 -19.98 -13.25
CA GLY A 33 -3.79 -20.44 -12.72
C GLY A 33 -3.90 -21.15 -11.37
N GLU A 34 -2.93 -20.93 -10.50
CA GLU A 34 -2.82 -21.63 -9.21
C GLU A 34 -3.84 -21.11 -8.19
N LYS A 35 -4.61 -22.03 -7.58
CA LYS A 35 -5.62 -21.71 -6.55
C LYS A 35 -5.04 -21.00 -5.33
N ASN A 36 -3.80 -21.28 -4.97
CA ASN A 36 -3.12 -20.73 -3.79
C ASN A 36 -2.24 -19.51 -4.13
N SER A 37 -2.48 -18.87 -5.27
CA SER A 37 -1.72 -17.67 -5.67
C SER A 37 -1.81 -16.54 -4.65
N GLY A 38 -2.92 -16.45 -3.90
CA GLY A 38 -3.22 -15.37 -2.97
C GLY A 38 -3.69 -14.08 -3.66
N ASN A 39 -3.76 -14.07 -4.99
CA ASN A 39 -4.32 -12.97 -5.76
C ASN A 39 -5.83 -13.09 -5.87
N ILE A 40 -6.55 -11.98 -5.73
CA ILE A 40 -8.00 -11.96 -5.63
C ILE A 40 -8.57 -10.89 -6.58
N ILE A 41 -9.61 -11.27 -7.32
CA ILE A 41 -10.47 -10.35 -8.06
C ILE A 41 -11.91 -10.56 -7.58
N ILE A 42 -12.58 -9.47 -7.20
CA ILE A 42 -13.96 -9.51 -6.71
C ILE A 42 -14.84 -8.65 -7.59
N GLN A 43 -15.89 -9.22 -8.14
CA GLN A 43 -16.95 -8.48 -8.82
C GLN A 43 -18.06 -8.10 -7.85
N GLY A 44 -18.28 -6.81 -7.63
CA GLY A 44 -19.34 -6.28 -6.79
C GLY A 44 -19.05 -4.90 -6.24
N ASP A 45 -20.05 -4.29 -5.60
CA ASP A 45 -19.91 -2.99 -4.91
C ASP A 45 -18.72 -3.03 -3.94
N ASN A 46 -17.79 -2.11 -4.12
CA ASN A 46 -16.51 -2.17 -3.42
C ASN A 46 -16.64 -1.97 -1.91
N LEU A 47 -17.56 -1.14 -1.42
CA LEU A 47 -17.75 -0.93 0.01
C LEU A 47 -18.26 -2.21 0.71
N LYS A 48 -19.20 -2.93 0.06
CA LYS A 48 -19.72 -4.22 0.56
C LYS A 48 -18.67 -5.33 0.46
N ALA A 49 -17.89 -5.37 -0.62
CA ALA A 49 -16.80 -6.33 -0.79
C ALA A 49 -15.69 -6.11 0.25
N MET A 50 -15.27 -4.86 0.45
CA MET A 50 -14.31 -4.51 1.50
C MET A 50 -14.80 -4.90 2.89
N LYS A 51 -16.07 -4.65 3.23
CA LYS A 51 -16.64 -5.09 4.51
C LYS A 51 -16.47 -6.59 4.73
N SER A 52 -16.66 -7.39 3.68
CA SER A 52 -16.55 -8.85 3.72
C SER A 52 -15.09 -9.35 3.76
N LEU A 53 -14.15 -8.57 3.22
CA LEU A 53 -12.71 -8.88 3.28
C LEU A 53 -12.06 -8.46 4.62
N LEU A 54 -12.61 -7.45 5.28
CA LEU A 54 -12.00 -6.84 6.47
C LEU A 54 -11.67 -7.86 7.58
N PRO A 55 -12.51 -8.89 7.86
CA PRO A 55 -12.20 -9.93 8.84
C PRO A 55 -10.89 -10.70 8.58
N PHE A 56 -10.41 -10.69 7.35
CA PHE A 56 -9.24 -11.46 6.92
C PHE A 56 -8.01 -10.60 6.62
N TYR A 57 -8.21 -9.33 6.22
CA TYR A 57 -7.14 -8.48 5.69
C TYR A 57 -6.91 -7.16 6.44
N ARG A 58 -7.62 -6.90 7.55
CA ARG A 58 -7.41 -5.69 8.36
C ARG A 58 -5.95 -5.56 8.78
N GLY A 59 -5.36 -4.38 8.53
CA GLY A 59 -3.97 -4.07 8.92
C GLY A 59 -2.90 -4.87 8.18
N GLN A 60 -3.21 -5.50 7.03
CA GLN A 60 -2.25 -6.33 6.30
C GLN A 60 -1.85 -5.75 4.92
N VAL A 61 -2.54 -4.73 4.44
CA VAL A 61 -2.30 -4.16 3.11
C VAL A 61 -1.19 -3.12 3.21
N LYS A 62 -0.11 -3.35 2.49
CA LYS A 62 1.05 -2.44 2.46
C LYS A 62 0.84 -1.23 1.55
N CYS A 63 0.17 -1.43 0.44
CA CYS A 63 -0.10 -0.38 -0.54
C CYS A 63 -1.53 -0.45 -1.02
N ILE A 64 -2.22 0.69 -1.00
CA ILE A 64 -3.50 0.87 -1.67
C ILE A 64 -3.29 1.86 -2.79
N TYR A 65 -3.76 1.51 -4.00
CA TYR A 65 -3.92 2.45 -5.09
C TYR A 65 -5.38 2.47 -5.50
N ILE A 66 -5.96 3.65 -5.69
CA ILE A 66 -7.30 3.80 -6.22
C ILE A 66 -7.38 4.92 -7.27
N ASP A 67 -8.24 4.69 -8.25
CA ASP A 67 -8.59 5.63 -9.32
C ASP A 67 -10.12 5.82 -9.32
N PRO A 68 -10.68 6.55 -8.31
CA PRO A 68 -12.13 6.72 -8.19
C PRO A 68 -12.69 7.61 -9.30
N PRO A 69 -14.02 7.67 -9.48
CA PRO A 69 -14.64 8.67 -10.38
C PRO A 69 -14.20 10.09 -9.97
N TYR A 70 -13.80 10.90 -10.96
CA TYR A 70 -13.28 12.26 -10.72
C TYR A 70 -14.38 13.32 -10.62
N ASN A 71 -15.62 12.95 -10.94
CA ASN A 71 -16.78 13.84 -10.94
C ASN A 71 -16.68 14.99 -11.97
N THR A 72 -16.08 14.70 -13.12
CA THR A 72 -15.86 15.69 -14.19
C THR A 72 -17.12 16.09 -14.94
N GLY A 73 -18.24 15.39 -14.74
CA GLY A 73 -19.48 15.55 -15.48
C GLY A 73 -19.43 14.97 -16.90
N ALA A 74 -18.34 14.29 -17.27
CA ALA A 74 -18.21 13.64 -18.57
C ALA A 74 -19.02 12.33 -18.61
N ALA A 75 -19.62 12.05 -19.77
CA ALA A 75 -20.27 10.77 -20.00
C ALA A 75 -19.24 9.71 -20.37
N PHE A 76 -18.99 8.75 -19.46
CA PHE A 76 -18.15 7.60 -19.72
C PHE A 76 -18.99 6.36 -20.00
N GLU A 77 -18.54 5.50 -20.91
CA GLU A 77 -19.24 4.27 -21.29
C GLU A 77 -19.30 3.25 -20.15
N HIS A 78 -18.31 3.27 -19.27
CA HIS A 78 -18.08 2.20 -18.30
C HIS A 78 -18.45 2.56 -16.86
N TYR A 79 -18.58 3.85 -16.49
CA TYR A 79 -18.90 4.28 -15.12
C TYR A 79 -19.55 5.66 -15.11
N ASN A 80 -20.28 5.96 -14.01
CA ASN A 80 -20.86 7.28 -13.78
C ASN A 80 -19.77 8.23 -13.25
N ASP A 81 -19.66 9.41 -13.85
CA ASP A 81 -18.73 10.48 -13.46
C ASP A 81 -19.45 11.83 -13.33
N ASN A 82 -20.74 11.79 -13.06
CA ASN A 82 -21.58 12.97 -12.91
C ASN A 82 -22.49 12.82 -11.68
N PHE A 83 -21.93 13.17 -10.52
CA PHE A 83 -22.61 13.18 -9.23
C PHE A 83 -22.85 14.60 -8.76
N PRO A 84 -23.96 14.91 -8.05
CA PRO A 84 -23.95 16.05 -7.14
C PRO A 84 -22.74 15.98 -6.21
N HIS A 85 -22.07 17.10 -5.98
CA HIS A 85 -20.85 17.15 -5.18
C HIS A 85 -20.99 16.49 -3.79
N SER A 86 -22.11 16.74 -3.10
CA SER A 86 -22.43 16.12 -1.79
C SER A 86 -22.55 14.59 -1.90
N ASP A 87 -23.06 14.06 -3.01
CA ASP A 87 -23.23 12.63 -3.21
C ASP A 87 -21.88 11.96 -3.46
N TRP A 88 -21.00 12.64 -4.22
CA TRP A 88 -19.63 12.18 -4.43
C TRP A 88 -18.87 12.07 -3.10
N LEU A 89 -18.94 13.10 -2.25
CA LEU A 89 -18.35 13.08 -0.91
C LEU A 89 -18.95 11.95 -0.05
N SER A 90 -20.27 11.78 -0.09
CA SER A 90 -20.98 10.73 0.67
C SER A 90 -20.64 9.32 0.17
N MET A 91 -20.33 9.17 -1.11
CA MET A 91 -19.87 7.92 -1.71
C MET A 91 -18.41 7.60 -1.31
N MET A 92 -17.53 8.61 -1.35
CA MET A 92 -16.10 8.42 -1.08
C MET A 92 -15.78 8.23 0.40
N TYR A 93 -16.42 8.97 1.30
CA TYR A 93 -16.08 9.00 2.71
C TYR A 93 -16.04 7.60 3.37
N PRO A 94 -17.11 6.79 3.36
CA PRO A 94 -17.11 5.46 3.98
C PRO A 94 -16.12 4.48 3.31
N ARG A 95 -15.82 4.68 2.02
CA ARG A 95 -14.82 3.88 1.30
C ARG A 95 -13.40 4.17 1.78
N LEU A 96 -13.08 5.45 1.98
CA LEU A 96 -11.78 5.88 2.51
C LEU A 96 -11.58 5.42 3.96
N GLU A 97 -12.62 5.50 4.81
CA GLU A 97 -12.59 4.94 6.17
C GLU A 97 -12.26 3.44 6.13
N MET A 98 -12.95 2.69 5.28
CA MET A 98 -12.73 1.26 5.14
C MET A 98 -11.32 0.95 4.61
N LEU A 99 -10.85 1.66 3.60
CA LEU A 99 -9.50 1.50 3.04
C LEU A 99 -8.42 1.77 4.10
N ARG A 100 -8.61 2.76 4.97
CA ARG A 100 -7.70 3.01 6.08
C ARG A 100 -7.57 1.82 7.04
N GLU A 101 -8.66 1.07 7.26
CA GLU A 101 -8.64 -0.12 8.13
C GLU A 101 -7.81 -1.27 7.53
N PHE A 102 -7.70 -1.37 6.21
CA PHE A 102 -6.87 -2.38 5.55
C PHE A 102 -5.37 -2.12 5.68
N LEU A 103 -4.95 -0.85 5.74
CA LEU A 103 -3.53 -0.50 5.76
C LEU A 103 -2.81 -1.06 6.98
N SER A 104 -1.65 -1.68 6.73
CA SER A 104 -0.65 -1.96 7.77
C SER A 104 -0.11 -0.65 8.36
N ASP A 105 0.47 -0.69 9.55
CA ASP A 105 0.97 0.51 10.21
C ASP A 105 2.02 1.27 9.39
N ASP A 106 2.80 0.54 8.60
CA ASP A 106 3.80 1.06 7.67
C ASP A 106 3.32 1.12 6.21
N GLY A 107 2.00 1.08 6.01
CA GLY A 107 1.36 1.13 4.70
C GLY A 107 0.97 2.54 4.26
N ALA A 108 0.69 2.70 2.96
CA ALA A 108 0.22 3.95 2.37
C ALA A 108 -0.85 3.75 1.29
N ILE A 109 -1.67 4.79 1.11
CA ILE A 109 -2.65 4.88 0.03
C ILE A 109 -2.25 5.97 -0.97
N PHE A 110 -2.41 5.67 -2.26
CA PHE A 110 -2.26 6.60 -3.37
C PHE A 110 -3.60 6.75 -4.07
N ILE A 111 -4.07 7.97 -4.23
CA ILE A 111 -5.41 8.28 -4.76
C ILE A 111 -5.25 9.22 -5.94
N SER A 112 -5.56 8.74 -7.15
CA SER A 112 -5.61 9.57 -8.35
C SER A 112 -6.84 10.45 -8.36
N ILE A 113 -6.69 11.71 -8.76
CA ILE A 113 -7.78 12.70 -8.87
C ILE A 113 -7.36 13.87 -9.77
N ASP A 114 -8.29 14.58 -10.34
CA ASP A 114 -8.03 15.84 -11.03
C ASP A 114 -8.46 17.08 -10.22
N ASP A 115 -8.43 18.27 -10.83
CA ASP A 115 -8.76 19.53 -10.18
C ASP A 115 -10.21 19.61 -9.68
N THR A 116 -11.12 18.78 -10.20
CA THR A 116 -12.56 18.85 -9.88
C THR A 116 -12.82 18.59 -8.39
N GLU A 117 -12.26 17.51 -7.84
CA GLU A 117 -12.52 17.10 -6.45
C GLU A 117 -11.26 17.06 -5.57
N GLN A 118 -10.08 17.38 -6.10
CA GLN A 118 -8.80 17.24 -5.37
C GLN A 118 -8.79 17.97 -4.01
N ALA A 119 -9.27 19.20 -3.96
CA ALA A 119 -9.26 20.00 -2.74
C ALA A 119 -10.16 19.40 -1.65
N TYR A 120 -11.33 18.94 -2.03
CA TYR A 120 -12.30 18.32 -1.11
C TYR A 120 -11.86 16.93 -0.67
N LEU A 121 -11.35 16.14 -1.60
CA LEU A 121 -10.73 14.84 -1.30
C LEU A 121 -9.61 14.98 -0.26
N LYS A 122 -8.75 16.00 -0.43
CA LYS A 122 -7.67 16.29 0.52
C LYS A 122 -8.21 16.55 1.93
N ILE A 123 -9.30 17.32 2.06
CA ILE A 123 -9.88 17.66 3.37
C ILE A 123 -10.48 16.41 4.03
N ILE A 124 -11.28 15.60 3.31
CA ILE A 124 -11.84 14.37 3.90
C ILE A 124 -10.77 13.33 4.21
N CYS A 125 -9.68 13.26 3.44
CA CYS A 125 -8.53 12.44 3.79
C CYS A 125 -7.81 12.93 5.04
N ASP A 126 -7.68 14.26 5.25
CA ASP A 126 -7.14 14.82 6.49
C ASP A 126 -8.00 14.44 7.72
N GLU A 127 -9.33 14.39 7.56
CA GLU A 127 -10.24 13.94 8.62
C GLU A 127 -10.06 12.44 8.94
N ILE A 128 -9.97 11.60 7.91
CA ILE A 128 -9.95 10.14 8.03
C ILE A 128 -8.56 9.61 8.42
N PHE A 129 -7.52 9.99 7.68
CA PHE A 129 -6.16 9.49 7.89
C PHE A 129 -5.39 10.27 8.95
N GLY A 130 -5.81 11.51 9.23
CA GLY A 130 -5.06 12.49 10.03
C GLY A 130 -4.14 13.34 9.16
N ARG A 131 -4.14 14.66 9.41
CA ARG A 131 -3.34 15.63 8.65
C ARG A 131 -1.84 15.35 8.71
N ASP A 132 -1.36 14.85 9.85
CA ASP A 132 0.07 14.56 10.06
C ASP A 132 0.54 13.34 9.25
N ASN A 133 -0.39 12.51 8.78
CA ASN A 133 -0.12 11.37 7.93
C ASN A 133 -0.17 11.69 6.43
N PHE A 134 -0.37 12.96 6.06
CA PHE A 134 -0.23 13.39 4.67
C PHE A 134 1.23 13.33 4.25
N VAL A 135 1.52 12.49 3.23
CA VAL A 135 2.88 12.29 2.74
C VAL A 135 3.21 13.28 1.63
N ALA A 136 2.44 13.28 0.56
CA ALA A 136 2.72 14.13 -0.60
C ALA A 136 1.52 14.23 -1.56
N ASN A 137 1.60 15.21 -2.44
CA ASN A 137 0.79 15.30 -3.64
C ASN A 137 1.72 15.16 -4.85
N PHE A 138 1.59 14.07 -5.60
CA PHE A 138 2.38 13.83 -6.81
C PHE A 138 1.69 14.47 -8.01
N PHE A 139 2.48 14.95 -8.96
CA PHE A 139 2.02 15.55 -10.20
C PHE A 139 2.33 14.59 -11.36
N TRP A 140 1.27 14.03 -11.95
CA TRP A 140 1.38 13.17 -13.11
C TRP A 140 1.01 13.94 -14.39
N ARG A 141 1.94 14.03 -15.31
CA ARG A 141 1.67 14.61 -16.63
C ARG A 141 0.93 13.59 -17.48
N LYS A 142 -0.38 13.82 -17.67
CA LYS A 142 -1.25 12.90 -18.43
C LYS A 142 -1.19 13.07 -19.94
N ARG A 143 -0.77 14.24 -20.43
CA ARG A 143 -0.71 14.56 -21.87
C ARG A 143 0.27 15.70 -22.17
N THR A 144 0.65 15.81 -23.45
CA THR A 144 1.45 16.94 -23.98
C THR A 144 0.68 17.79 -24.98
N ALA A 145 -0.35 17.21 -25.62
CA ALA A 145 -1.19 17.94 -26.57
C ALA A 145 -1.99 19.03 -25.84
N LYS A 146 -1.95 20.23 -26.37
CA LYS A 146 -2.80 21.31 -25.90
C LYS A 146 -4.21 21.11 -26.42
N SER A 147 -5.20 21.38 -25.59
CA SER A 147 -6.61 21.33 -25.96
C SER A 147 -7.22 22.72 -25.85
N ASP A 148 -8.22 22.95 -26.67
CA ASP A 148 -9.06 24.14 -26.56
C ASP A 148 -9.93 23.98 -25.32
N VAL A 149 -9.72 24.83 -24.33
CA VAL A 149 -10.38 24.75 -23.02
C VAL A 149 -10.86 26.14 -22.61
N PRO A 150 -11.92 26.22 -21.80
CA PRO A 150 -12.33 27.48 -21.19
C PRO A 150 -11.14 28.16 -20.52
N HIS A 151 -11.05 29.46 -20.65
CA HIS A 151 -9.96 30.29 -20.09
C HIS A 151 -8.56 30.09 -20.72
N GLY A 152 -8.41 29.27 -21.79
CA GLY A 152 -7.13 29.11 -22.54
C GLY A 152 -6.01 28.43 -21.80
N ILE A 153 -6.26 27.76 -20.66
CA ILE A 153 -5.26 27.03 -19.86
C ILE A 153 -5.53 25.53 -19.94
N SER A 154 -4.58 24.79 -20.54
CA SER A 154 -4.67 23.34 -20.68
C SER A 154 -4.35 22.64 -19.38
N GLN A 155 -5.23 21.73 -18.94
CA GLN A 155 -5.02 20.87 -17.77
C GLN A 155 -4.21 19.64 -18.21
N ASP A 156 -2.88 19.75 -18.15
CA ASP A 156 -1.96 18.73 -18.62
C ASP A 156 -1.62 17.67 -17.55
N CYS A 157 -1.96 17.95 -16.30
CA CYS A 157 -1.63 17.11 -15.15
C CYS A 157 -2.86 16.58 -14.43
N GLU A 158 -2.67 15.49 -13.69
CA GLU A 158 -3.52 14.99 -12.64
C GLU A 158 -2.72 14.91 -11.34
N TYR A 159 -3.42 14.80 -10.22
CA TYR A 159 -2.83 14.67 -8.89
C TYR A 159 -2.92 13.22 -8.41
N ILE A 160 -1.96 12.83 -7.58
CA ILE A 160 -2.03 11.59 -6.82
C ILE A 160 -1.74 11.94 -5.37
N LEU A 161 -2.79 11.93 -4.53
CA LEU A 161 -2.65 12.17 -3.11
C LEU A 161 -2.08 10.92 -2.45
N CYS A 162 -1.10 11.12 -1.56
CA CYS A 162 -0.52 10.03 -0.77
C CYS A 162 -0.69 10.31 0.72
N TYR A 163 -1.28 9.32 1.41
CA TYR A 163 -1.40 9.29 2.88
C TYR A 163 -0.80 8.01 3.43
N ALA A 164 -0.08 8.13 4.53
CA ALA A 164 0.40 7.00 5.30
C ALA A 164 -0.66 6.52 6.30
N LYS A 165 -0.55 5.29 6.78
CA LYS A 165 -1.31 4.82 7.95
C LYS A 165 -0.81 5.47 9.22
N SER A 166 0.51 5.57 9.38
CA SER A 166 1.20 6.16 10.53
C SER A 166 2.58 6.70 10.13
N GLU A 167 3.31 7.26 11.09
CA GLU A 167 4.70 7.71 10.94
C GLU A 167 5.70 6.58 10.60
N SER A 168 5.30 5.33 10.73
CA SER A 168 6.13 4.17 10.38
C SER A 168 6.32 3.99 8.88
N PHE A 169 5.55 4.68 8.04
CA PHE A 169 5.71 4.61 6.59
C PHE A 169 6.97 5.32 6.11
N HIS A 170 7.77 4.61 5.32
CA HIS A 170 8.95 5.16 4.64
C HIS A 170 8.94 4.81 3.15
N GLY A 171 8.49 5.75 2.33
CA GLY A 171 8.51 5.60 0.88
C GLY A 171 9.92 5.75 0.31
N SER A 172 10.32 4.84 -0.57
CA SER A 172 11.61 4.88 -1.24
C SER A 172 11.56 4.21 -2.61
N ILE A 173 12.48 4.60 -3.48
CA ILE A 173 12.67 3.98 -4.79
C ILE A 173 14.12 3.54 -4.95
N LYS A 174 14.36 2.58 -5.84
CA LYS A 174 15.73 2.19 -6.19
C LYS A 174 16.43 3.36 -6.87
N GLY A 175 17.49 3.86 -6.24
CA GLY A 175 18.33 4.92 -6.79
C GLY A 175 19.19 4.42 -7.95
N LYS A 176 19.82 5.36 -8.67
CA LYS A 176 20.83 5.01 -9.65
C LYS A 176 21.98 4.26 -8.98
N GLU A 177 22.47 3.22 -9.63
CA GLU A 177 23.60 2.46 -9.12
C GLU A 177 24.81 3.40 -8.92
N ARG A 178 25.35 3.42 -7.71
CA ARG A 178 26.53 4.21 -7.38
C ARG A 178 27.76 3.51 -7.97
N LYS A 179 28.55 4.24 -8.73
CA LYS A 179 29.79 3.71 -9.26
C LYS A 179 30.83 3.60 -8.13
N TYR A 180 31.28 2.39 -7.87
CA TYR A 180 32.40 2.11 -6.97
C TYR A 180 33.60 1.66 -7.76
N PHE A 181 34.80 2.01 -7.29
CA PHE A 181 36.07 1.68 -7.89
C PHE A 181 36.81 0.65 -7.00
N LEU A 182 37.50 -0.26 -7.61
CA LEU A 182 38.59 -1.05 -7.02
C LEU A 182 39.87 -0.56 -7.60
N THR A 183 40.87 -0.29 -6.76
CA THR A 183 42.18 0.26 -7.18
C THR A 183 43.30 -0.61 -6.64
N GLU A 184 44.52 -0.49 -7.19
CA GLU A 184 45.67 -1.31 -6.81
C GLU A 184 46.01 -1.17 -5.31
N ASP A 185 45.87 0.03 -4.76
CA ASP A 185 46.05 0.32 -3.34
C ASP A 185 44.92 -0.20 -2.46
N PHE A 186 43.71 -0.46 -3.02
CA PHE A 186 42.54 -1.01 -2.33
C PHE A 186 41.86 -2.12 -3.18
N PRO A 187 42.55 -3.25 -3.44
CA PRO A 187 42.05 -4.29 -4.34
C PRO A 187 40.83 -5.04 -3.79
N ASN A 188 40.62 -5.04 -2.46
CA ASN A 188 39.55 -5.77 -1.79
C ASN A 188 38.52 -4.86 -1.11
N ARG A 189 38.65 -3.54 -1.27
CA ARG A 189 37.77 -2.55 -0.63
C ARG A 189 37.30 -1.51 -1.63
N ALA A 190 36.13 -1.72 -2.18
CA ALA A 190 35.53 -0.83 -3.16
C ALA A 190 35.17 0.54 -2.54
N TRP A 191 35.40 1.62 -3.29
CA TRP A 191 35.16 2.99 -2.84
C TRP A 191 34.58 3.87 -3.95
N ARG A 192 33.97 4.97 -3.53
CA ARG A 192 33.51 6.08 -4.40
C ARG A 192 34.00 7.41 -3.88
N TYR A 193 34.07 8.40 -4.75
CA TYR A 193 34.36 9.76 -4.31
C TYR A 193 33.10 10.60 -4.14
N HIS A 194 33.22 11.65 -3.31
CA HIS A 194 32.18 12.65 -3.07
C HIS A 194 32.82 14.04 -2.90
N ASP A 195 32.09 15.09 -3.31
CA ASP A 195 32.55 16.47 -3.13
C ASP A 195 32.82 16.76 -1.64
N LEU A 196 34.02 17.29 -1.36
CA LEU A 196 34.44 17.70 -0.02
C LEU A 196 33.90 19.08 0.36
N THR A 197 33.26 19.81 -0.55
CA THR A 197 32.79 21.19 -0.30
C THR A 197 31.29 21.21 0.07
N LYS A 198 30.89 22.31 0.73
CA LYS A 198 29.52 22.60 1.10
C LYS A 198 29.15 24.02 0.69
N GLN A 199 27.93 24.22 0.22
CA GLN A 199 27.39 25.56 -0.09
C GLN A 199 27.05 26.31 1.21
N THR A 200 28.10 26.81 1.85
CA THR A 200 28.06 27.65 3.06
C THR A 200 29.13 28.68 2.97
N THR A 201 28.89 29.87 3.55
CA THR A 201 29.84 30.95 3.57
C THR A 201 30.92 30.77 4.65
N ALA A 202 32.04 31.46 4.50
CA ALA A 202 33.10 31.52 5.52
C ALA A 202 32.57 32.04 6.88
N ALA A 203 31.59 32.95 6.86
CA ALA A 203 30.97 33.50 8.06
C ALA A 203 30.09 32.46 8.78
N GLU A 204 29.36 31.63 8.02
CA GLU A 204 28.52 30.58 8.58
C GLU A 204 29.31 29.39 9.15
N ARG A 205 30.49 29.11 8.54
CA ARG A 205 31.34 28.00 8.97
C ARG A 205 32.83 28.37 9.02
N PRO A 206 33.25 29.24 9.92
CA PRO A 206 34.64 29.74 9.99
C PRO A 206 35.65 28.62 10.20
N ASN A 207 35.34 27.59 10.98
CA ASN A 207 36.21 26.43 11.22
C ASN A 207 36.38 25.50 10.01
N SER A 208 35.58 25.69 8.98
CA SER A 208 35.63 24.95 7.71
C SER A 208 36.16 25.79 6.55
N PHE A 209 36.59 27.03 6.85
CA PHE A 209 37.21 27.97 5.92
C PHE A 209 38.74 28.04 6.15
N PHE A 210 39.46 27.09 5.53
CA PHE A 210 40.89 26.96 5.63
C PHE A 210 41.48 26.45 4.31
N THR A 211 42.80 26.57 4.15
CA THR A 211 43.52 25.99 3.01
C THR A 211 43.90 24.55 3.33
N ILE A 212 43.49 23.61 2.48
CA ILE A 212 43.99 22.23 2.51
C ILE A 212 45.31 22.21 1.75
N VAL A 213 46.35 21.67 2.41
CA VAL A 213 47.65 21.45 1.79
C VAL A 213 47.82 19.96 1.54
N ASN A 214 48.14 19.56 0.32
CA ASN A 214 48.45 18.17 -0.01
C ASN A 214 49.73 17.72 0.67
N PRO A 215 49.72 16.78 1.62
CA PRO A 215 50.95 16.39 2.32
C PRO A 215 51.99 15.70 1.44
N LYS A 216 51.62 15.25 0.23
CA LYS A 216 52.50 14.51 -0.70
C LYS A 216 53.39 15.47 -1.53
N ASN A 217 52.89 16.63 -1.90
CA ASN A 217 53.55 17.54 -2.86
C ASN A 217 53.50 19.02 -2.48
N GLY A 218 52.82 19.38 -1.38
CA GLY A 218 52.72 20.77 -0.92
C GLY A 218 51.71 21.63 -1.69
N GLU A 219 50.92 21.05 -2.59
CA GLU A 219 49.93 21.80 -3.36
C GLU A 219 48.80 22.33 -2.44
N GLU A 220 48.41 23.56 -2.64
CA GLU A 220 47.44 24.27 -1.80
C GLU A 220 46.06 24.36 -2.46
N PHE A 221 45.03 24.06 -1.68
CA PHE A 221 43.63 24.15 -2.07
C PHE A 221 42.87 25.07 -1.11
N PRO A 222 42.76 26.36 -1.38
CA PRO A 222 42.05 27.31 -0.53
C PRO A 222 40.54 27.10 -0.62
N ALA A 223 39.84 27.22 0.53
CA ALA A 223 38.38 27.28 0.52
C ALA A 223 37.88 28.57 -0.14
N GLN A 224 36.72 28.52 -0.75
CA GLN A 224 36.08 29.71 -1.35
C GLN A 224 35.19 30.40 -0.30
N VAL A 225 35.09 31.73 -0.35
CA VAL A 225 34.29 32.53 0.60
C VAL A 225 32.83 32.08 0.67
N ASN A 226 32.24 31.65 -0.46
CA ASN A 226 30.85 31.19 -0.57
C ASN A 226 30.74 29.66 -0.65
N ARG A 227 31.84 28.93 -0.45
CA ARG A 227 31.85 27.47 -0.52
C ARG A 227 32.98 26.92 0.36
N THR A 228 32.63 26.60 1.59
CA THR A 228 33.57 26.05 2.57
C THR A 228 33.77 24.55 2.42
N TRP A 229 34.75 23.99 3.12
CA TRP A 229 34.90 22.55 3.23
C TRP A 229 33.72 21.94 4.04
N ALA A 230 33.39 20.71 3.77
CA ALA A 230 32.36 19.98 4.54
C ALA A 230 32.88 19.53 5.93
N ILE A 231 34.16 19.63 6.16
CA ILE A 231 34.92 19.20 7.36
C ILE A 231 35.71 20.35 7.96
N THR A 232 36.16 20.18 9.20
CA THR A 232 37.11 21.09 9.88
C THR A 232 38.56 20.62 9.64
N MET A 233 39.54 21.47 9.99
CA MET A 233 40.95 21.09 9.90
C MET A 233 41.29 19.85 10.76
N GLU A 234 40.70 19.72 11.92
CA GLU A 234 40.90 18.56 12.79
C GLU A 234 40.37 17.30 12.13
N THR A 235 39.12 17.35 11.59
CA THR A 235 38.50 16.23 10.84
C THR A 235 39.34 15.90 9.59
N PHE A 236 39.91 16.90 8.91
CA PHE A 236 40.76 16.67 7.74
C PHE A 236 41.97 15.80 8.09
N LYS A 237 42.69 16.09 9.18
CA LYS A 237 43.84 15.29 9.62
C LYS A 237 43.46 13.82 9.85
N SER A 238 42.41 13.63 10.62
CA SER A 238 41.89 12.27 10.91
C SER A 238 41.46 11.54 9.65
N TYR A 239 40.80 12.23 8.69
CA TYR A 239 40.33 11.60 7.46
C TYR A 239 41.49 11.30 6.49
N TYR A 240 42.55 12.12 6.49
CA TYR A 240 43.74 11.83 5.72
C TYR A 240 44.46 10.56 6.23
N GLU A 241 44.63 10.43 7.54
CA GLU A 241 45.19 9.21 8.20
C GLU A 241 44.35 7.94 7.95
N GLN A 242 43.05 8.10 7.67
CA GLN A 242 42.15 7.00 7.36
C GLN A 242 41.99 6.75 5.85
N ASP A 243 42.82 7.30 5.01
CA ASP A 243 42.74 7.23 3.53
C ASP A 243 41.41 7.73 2.95
N ARG A 244 40.72 8.64 3.65
CA ARG A 244 39.42 9.20 3.23
C ARG A 244 39.52 10.46 2.38
N ILE A 245 40.70 10.99 2.13
CA ILE A 245 40.95 12.17 1.27
C ILE A 245 41.67 11.72 0.00
N ILE A 246 41.14 12.14 -1.14
CA ILE A 246 41.74 11.91 -2.45
C ILE A 246 42.14 13.28 -3.04
N PHE A 247 43.36 13.41 -3.48
CA PHE A 247 43.88 14.64 -4.12
C PHE A 247 43.86 14.52 -5.65
N PRO A 248 43.80 15.65 -6.37
CA PRO A 248 44.06 15.68 -7.80
C PRO A 248 45.42 14.98 -8.12
N GLY A 249 45.39 14.10 -9.13
CA GLY A 249 46.57 13.31 -9.52
C GLY A 249 46.78 11.97 -8.76
N ASP A 250 46.06 11.68 -7.70
CA ASP A 250 46.16 10.39 -6.99
C ASP A 250 45.74 9.20 -7.89
N TYR A 251 44.83 9.43 -8.85
CA TYR A 251 44.36 8.42 -9.83
C TYR A 251 44.18 9.03 -11.22
N ASP A 252 44.78 8.47 -12.25
CA ASP A 252 44.71 8.95 -13.64
C ASP A 252 43.28 8.96 -14.23
N PHE A 253 42.43 8.05 -13.77
CA PHE A 253 41.05 7.97 -14.23
C PHE A 253 40.12 9.00 -13.58
N LEU A 254 40.58 9.68 -12.50
CA LEU A 254 39.76 10.60 -11.73
C LEU A 254 40.09 12.05 -12.08
N LYS A 255 39.21 12.67 -12.88
CA LYS A 255 39.41 14.07 -13.33
C LYS A 255 38.79 15.03 -12.30
N ILE A 256 39.51 15.30 -11.22
CA ILE A 256 39.13 16.23 -10.17
C ILE A 256 40.12 17.37 -10.09
N SER A 257 39.66 18.60 -9.74
CA SER A 257 40.48 19.81 -9.62
C SER A 257 40.68 20.24 -8.17
N LYS A 258 40.12 19.52 -7.21
CA LYS A 258 40.19 19.81 -5.77
C LYS A 258 40.10 18.50 -4.98
N PRO A 259 40.51 18.49 -3.71
CA PRO A 259 40.38 17.34 -2.87
C PRO A 259 38.92 16.88 -2.72
N VAL A 260 38.70 15.58 -2.70
CA VAL A 260 37.37 14.93 -2.55
C VAL A 260 37.42 13.87 -1.44
N LEU A 261 36.24 13.51 -0.91
CA LEU A 261 36.10 12.44 0.09
C LEU A 261 36.07 11.08 -0.59
N ARG A 262 36.71 10.09 0.02
CA ARG A 262 36.51 8.67 -0.26
C ARG A 262 35.48 8.10 0.70
N TYR A 263 34.45 7.44 0.13
CA TYR A 263 33.47 6.66 0.86
C TYR A 263 33.63 5.19 0.51
N TRP A 264 33.76 4.34 1.51
CA TRP A 264 33.89 2.90 1.35
C TRP A 264 32.52 2.28 1.13
N LYS A 265 32.43 1.29 0.23
CA LYS A 265 31.18 0.59 -0.06
C LYS A 265 30.63 -0.16 1.16
N ASP A 266 31.51 -0.79 1.92
CA ASP A 266 31.17 -1.49 3.17
C ASP A 266 30.61 -0.53 4.22
N ASP A 267 31.18 0.68 4.38
CA ASP A 267 30.65 1.71 5.27
C ASP A 267 29.27 2.20 4.78
N ASP A 268 29.11 2.43 3.47
CA ASP A 268 27.83 2.83 2.88
C ASP A 268 26.74 1.77 3.10
N ILE A 269 27.08 0.47 2.92
CA ILE A 269 26.17 -0.65 3.19
C ILE A 269 25.81 -0.71 4.67
N LYS A 270 26.82 -0.65 5.57
CA LYS A 270 26.60 -0.70 7.02
C LYS A 270 25.71 0.45 7.51
N LYS A 271 25.92 1.65 6.97
CA LYS A 271 25.13 2.84 7.32
C LYS A 271 23.69 2.78 6.83
N SER A 272 23.47 2.23 5.63
CA SER A 272 22.15 2.21 4.99
C SER A 272 21.33 0.95 5.33
N GLY A 273 21.97 -0.15 5.77
CA GLY A 273 21.31 -1.43 6.03
C GLY A 273 20.52 -1.91 4.81
N GLU A 274 19.28 -2.30 5.04
CA GLU A 274 18.34 -2.76 4.01
C GLU A 274 18.00 -1.67 2.98
N ASN A 275 18.18 -0.40 3.34
CA ASN A 275 17.94 0.75 2.46
C ASN A 275 19.15 1.08 1.57
N PHE A 276 20.14 0.19 1.48
CA PHE A 276 21.30 0.43 0.61
C PHE A 276 20.89 0.51 -0.87
N GLY A 277 21.23 1.63 -1.51
CA GLY A 277 20.84 1.92 -2.90
C GLY A 277 19.43 2.50 -3.06
N MET A 278 18.72 2.74 -1.96
CA MET A 278 17.43 3.40 -1.97
C MET A 278 17.57 4.92 -1.86
N VAL A 279 16.65 5.65 -2.48
CA VAL A 279 16.54 7.11 -2.42
C VAL A 279 15.10 7.53 -2.22
N ALA A 280 14.89 8.75 -1.72
CA ALA A 280 13.56 9.34 -1.63
C ALA A 280 12.93 9.48 -3.03
N ALA A 281 11.63 9.19 -3.14
CA ALA A 281 10.87 9.43 -4.35
C ALA A 281 10.61 10.93 -4.55
N SER A 282 10.58 11.35 -5.82
CA SER A 282 10.22 12.72 -6.19
C SER A 282 8.72 12.86 -6.37
N THR A 283 8.13 13.98 -5.94
CA THR A 283 6.73 14.33 -6.24
C THR A 283 6.51 14.72 -7.70
N PHE A 284 7.55 15.13 -8.42
CA PHE A 284 7.56 15.22 -9.88
C PHE A 284 7.87 13.83 -10.43
N LEU A 285 6.85 13.19 -10.98
CA LEU A 285 6.99 11.85 -11.53
C LEU A 285 7.92 11.86 -12.77
N PRO A 286 8.79 10.87 -12.92
CA PRO A 286 9.69 10.77 -14.07
C PRO A 286 8.92 10.51 -15.37
N ALA A 287 9.51 10.85 -16.52
CA ALA A 287 8.84 10.72 -17.82
C ALA A 287 8.53 9.28 -18.22
N ASP A 288 9.26 8.31 -17.71
CA ASP A 288 9.11 6.88 -17.98
C ASP A 288 7.88 6.24 -17.32
N VAL A 289 7.19 6.93 -16.39
CA VAL A 289 5.88 6.49 -15.90
C VAL A 289 4.80 6.54 -16.98
N GLY A 290 5.06 7.19 -18.12
CA GLY A 290 4.14 7.29 -19.24
C GLY A 290 3.00 8.29 -19.04
N MET A 291 2.17 8.41 -20.07
CA MET A 291 0.99 9.29 -20.15
C MET A 291 -0.26 8.44 -20.45
N SER A 292 -1.45 9.06 -20.45
CA SER A 292 -2.73 8.37 -20.70
C SER A 292 -2.73 7.56 -22.01
N GLN A 293 -2.08 8.05 -23.07
CA GLN A 293 -1.95 7.32 -24.34
C GLN A 293 -1.19 5.98 -24.19
N ASN A 294 -0.25 5.87 -23.24
CA ASN A 294 0.48 4.63 -22.98
C ASN A 294 -0.44 3.56 -22.40
N GLY A 295 -1.32 3.91 -21.46
CA GLY A 295 -2.33 2.99 -20.94
C GLY A 295 -3.28 2.50 -22.02
N THR A 296 -3.74 3.38 -22.90
CA THR A 296 -4.59 2.99 -24.06
C THR A 296 -3.84 2.05 -25.01
N LYS A 297 -2.55 2.30 -25.26
CA LYS A 297 -1.70 1.44 -26.09
C LYS A 297 -1.55 0.06 -25.46
N GLU A 298 -1.27 -0.03 -24.16
CA GLU A 298 -1.17 -1.30 -23.42
C GLU A 298 -2.45 -2.14 -23.55
N ILE A 299 -3.62 -1.54 -23.35
CA ILE A 299 -4.91 -2.25 -23.52
C ILE A 299 -5.09 -2.73 -24.96
N THR A 300 -4.75 -1.89 -25.94
CA THR A 300 -4.86 -2.26 -27.36
C THR A 300 -3.90 -3.42 -27.72
N GLU A 301 -2.71 -3.42 -27.18
CA GLU A 301 -1.72 -4.52 -27.40
C GLU A 301 -2.18 -5.84 -26.74
N ILE A 302 -2.77 -5.77 -25.54
CA ILE A 302 -3.25 -6.96 -24.81
C ILE A 302 -4.51 -7.56 -25.46
N PHE A 303 -5.44 -6.73 -25.91
CA PHE A 303 -6.75 -7.17 -26.41
C PHE A 303 -6.87 -7.19 -27.93
N GLY A 304 -5.93 -6.57 -28.65
CA GLY A 304 -6.02 -6.36 -30.11
C GLY A 304 -6.90 -5.18 -30.52
N GLU A 305 -7.58 -4.54 -29.57
CA GLU A 305 -8.49 -3.40 -29.79
C GLU A 305 -8.60 -2.52 -28.54
N LYS A 306 -9.11 -1.30 -28.70
CA LYS A 306 -9.37 -0.39 -27.57
C LYS A 306 -10.63 -0.83 -26.81
N LYS A 307 -10.46 -1.67 -25.78
CA LYS A 307 -11.56 -2.20 -24.95
C LYS A 307 -11.95 -1.37 -23.74
N PHE A 308 -11.15 -0.39 -23.36
CA PHE A 308 -11.40 0.42 -22.16
C PHE A 308 -11.02 1.87 -22.42
N SER A 309 -11.81 2.80 -21.85
CA SER A 309 -11.59 4.24 -21.98
C SER A 309 -10.67 4.73 -20.86
N PHE A 310 -9.61 5.44 -21.26
CA PHE A 310 -8.67 6.11 -20.35
C PHE A 310 -8.01 5.22 -19.23
N PRO A 311 -7.50 4.02 -19.56
CA PRO A 311 -6.78 3.23 -18.58
C PRO A 311 -5.50 3.94 -18.16
N LYS A 312 -5.15 3.88 -16.86
CA LYS A 312 -3.85 4.36 -16.40
C LYS A 312 -2.74 3.47 -16.98
N PRO A 313 -1.56 4.00 -17.31
CA PRO A 313 -0.42 3.18 -17.72
C PRO A 313 0.09 2.32 -16.56
N SER A 314 0.44 1.07 -16.82
CA SER A 314 0.95 0.16 -15.79
C SER A 314 2.26 0.65 -15.17
N SER A 315 3.10 1.34 -15.95
CA SER A 315 4.34 1.97 -15.48
C SER A 315 4.12 3.04 -14.41
N LEU A 316 3.05 3.84 -14.50
CA LEU A 316 2.68 4.81 -13.45
C LEU A 316 2.36 4.09 -12.15
N ILE A 317 1.45 3.10 -12.22
CA ILE A 317 1.00 2.37 -11.05
C ILE A 317 2.16 1.56 -10.45
N GLN A 318 3.00 0.95 -11.28
CA GLN A 318 4.21 0.26 -10.85
C GLN A 318 5.17 1.18 -10.07
N HIS A 319 5.37 2.42 -10.54
CA HIS A 319 6.20 3.40 -9.85
C HIS A 319 5.62 3.76 -8.48
N LEU A 320 4.31 4.07 -8.40
CA LEU A 320 3.63 4.44 -7.15
C LEU A 320 3.65 3.30 -6.13
N ILE A 321 3.26 2.09 -6.55
CA ILE A 321 3.33 0.90 -5.70
C ILE A 321 4.78 0.66 -5.26
N GLY A 322 5.73 0.79 -6.18
CA GLY A 322 7.16 0.66 -5.90
C GLY A 322 7.63 1.54 -4.75
N ILE A 323 7.12 2.77 -4.61
CA ILE A 323 7.47 3.66 -3.49
C ILE A 323 7.15 3.01 -2.15
N ALA A 324 6.04 2.28 -2.03
CA ALA A 324 5.59 1.68 -0.79
C ALA A 324 6.17 0.27 -0.53
N VAL A 325 6.46 -0.51 -1.61
CA VAL A 325 6.73 -1.96 -1.48
C VAL A 325 8.10 -2.38 -1.96
N THR A 326 9.01 -1.46 -2.30
CA THR A 326 10.34 -1.81 -2.84
C THR A 326 11.15 -2.67 -1.86
N THR A 327 11.05 -2.41 -0.57
CA THR A 327 11.73 -3.18 0.48
C THR A 327 10.94 -4.41 0.93
N ASP A 328 9.64 -4.49 0.61
CA ASP A 328 8.78 -5.63 0.93
C ASP A 328 8.30 -6.33 -0.34
N LYS A 329 8.87 -7.51 -0.60
CA LYS A 329 8.60 -8.30 -1.79
C LYS A 329 7.42 -9.27 -1.67
N ASN A 330 6.78 -9.36 -0.49
CA ASN A 330 5.68 -10.29 -0.21
C ASN A 330 4.38 -9.58 0.18
N SER A 331 4.35 -8.26 0.09
CA SER A 331 3.25 -7.42 0.52
C SER A 331 1.97 -7.60 -0.30
N ILE A 332 0.86 -7.14 0.27
CA ILE A 332 -0.44 -7.10 -0.38
C ILE A 332 -0.69 -5.68 -0.91
N VAL A 333 -1.13 -5.60 -2.15
CA VAL A 333 -1.59 -4.38 -2.82
C VAL A 333 -3.09 -4.48 -3.06
N LEU A 334 -3.85 -3.46 -2.67
CA LEU A 334 -5.31 -3.42 -2.83
C LEU A 334 -5.71 -2.27 -3.75
N ASP A 335 -6.65 -2.57 -4.66
CA ASP A 335 -7.32 -1.58 -5.50
C ASP A 335 -8.83 -1.83 -5.50
N ALA A 336 -9.58 -0.90 -4.87
CA ALA A 336 -11.01 -1.00 -4.73
C ALA A 336 -11.80 -0.33 -5.89
N PHE A 337 -11.08 0.21 -6.88
CA PHE A 337 -11.62 0.79 -8.11
C PHE A 337 -10.82 0.27 -9.30
N ALA A 338 -10.81 -1.05 -9.45
CA ALA A 338 -9.82 -1.75 -10.28
C ALA A 338 -9.89 -1.42 -11.78
N GLY A 339 -11.05 -0.97 -12.27
CA GLY A 339 -11.22 -0.58 -13.66
C GLY A 339 -10.74 -1.66 -14.63
N SER A 340 -9.77 -1.32 -15.45
CA SER A 340 -9.19 -2.28 -16.43
C SER A 340 -8.16 -3.27 -15.83
N GLY A 341 -7.92 -3.27 -14.50
CA GLY A 341 -6.95 -4.18 -13.85
C GLY A 341 -5.49 -3.75 -13.96
N THR A 342 -5.23 -2.45 -14.12
CA THR A 342 -3.86 -1.93 -14.26
C THR A 342 -2.99 -2.21 -13.03
N THR A 343 -3.58 -2.17 -11.84
CA THR A 343 -2.89 -2.42 -10.58
C THR A 343 -2.32 -3.85 -10.51
N ALA A 344 -3.09 -4.86 -10.92
CA ALA A 344 -2.57 -6.24 -11.00
C ALA A 344 -1.41 -6.34 -12.00
N HIS A 345 -1.53 -5.71 -13.18
CA HIS A 345 -0.44 -5.67 -14.17
C HIS A 345 0.84 -5.06 -13.58
N ALA A 346 0.72 -3.95 -12.86
CA ALA A 346 1.84 -3.30 -12.19
C ALA A 346 2.49 -4.20 -11.12
N VAL A 347 1.70 -4.91 -10.31
CA VAL A 347 2.20 -5.85 -9.29
C VAL A 347 2.97 -7.01 -9.94
N LEU A 348 2.42 -7.60 -11.00
CA LEU A 348 3.08 -8.68 -11.74
C LEU A 348 4.39 -8.22 -12.38
N ASN A 349 4.43 -7.00 -12.94
CA ASN A 349 5.65 -6.42 -13.49
C ASN A 349 6.72 -6.22 -12.40
N LEU A 350 6.36 -5.73 -11.22
CA LEU A 350 7.29 -5.59 -10.09
C LEU A 350 7.88 -6.95 -9.68
N ASN A 351 7.02 -7.97 -9.55
CA ASN A 351 7.46 -9.32 -9.19
C ASN A 351 8.43 -9.90 -10.23
N ASN A 352 8.15 -9.67 -11.51
CA ASN A 352 9.04 -10.12 -12.61
C ASN A 352 10.40 -9.40 -12.59
N VAL A 353 10.44 -8.11 -12.22
CA VAL A 353 11.66 -7.30 -12.20
C VAL A 353 12.58 -7.69 -11.04
N ASP A 354 12.02 -7.97 -9.85
CA ASP A 354 12.82 -8.14 -8.63
C ASP A 354 12.69 -9.52 -7.96
N GLY A 355 11.97 -10.47 -8.61
CA GLY A 355 11.72 -11.81 -8.08
C GLY A 355 10.83 -11.82 -6.84
N GLY A 356 9.96 -10.83 -6.68
CA GLY A 356 9.00 -10.72 -5.58
C GLY A 356 7.80 -11.66 -5.73
N SER A 357 7.02 -11.78 -4.67
CA SER A 357 5.78 -12.55 -4.62
C SER A 357 4.62 -11.74 -4.04
N ARG A 358 4.61 -10.42 -4.32
CA ARG A 358 3.54 -9.51 -3.91
C ARG A 358 2.21 -10.00 -4.46
N LYS A 359 1.16 -9.78 -3.68
CA LYS A 359 -0.20 -10.16 -4.01
C LYS A 359 -1.05 -8.94 -4.32
N PHE A 360 -2.09 -9.14 -5.12
CA PHE A 360 -3.07 -8.10 -5.37
C PHE A 360 -4.48 -8.52 -4.96
N ILE A 361 -5.28 -7.54 -4.52
CA ILE A 361 -6.72 -7.65 -4.30
C ILE A 361 -7.36 -6.57 -5.15
N LEU A 362 -8.16 -6.96 -6.14
CA LEU A 362 -8.90 -6.05 -7.01
C LEU A 362 -10.38 -6.16 -6.75
N ILE A 363 -11.06 -5.01 -6.67
CA ILE A 363 -12.53 -4.96 -6.56
C ILE A 363 -13.07 -4.07 -7.67
N GLU A 364 -14.02 -4.60 -8.45
CA GLU A 364 -14.67 -3.88 -9.54
C GLU A 364 -16.17 -4.19 -9.55
N GLU A 365 -16.98 -3.15 -9.54
CA GLU A 365 -18.45 -3.30 -9.48
C GLU A 365 -19.05 -3.67 -10.82
N GLN A 366 -18.49 -3.14 -11.90
CA GLN A 366 -19.07 -3.16 -13.21
C GLN A 366 -19.02 -4.55 -13.89
N PRO A 367 -19.95 -4.84 -14.80
CA PRO A 367 -19.99 -6.14 -15.50
C PRO A 367 -18.71 -6.46 -16.28
N TYR A 368 -17.94 -5.46 -16.70
CA TYR A 368 -16.67 -5.69 -17.40
C TYR A 368 -15.56 -6.24 -16.49
N CYS A 369 -15.78 -6.39 -15.19
CA CYS A 369 -14.83 -7.01 -14.27
C CYS A 369 -14.34 -8.38 -14.77
N ASN A 370 -15.22 -9.21 -15.33
CA ASN A 370 -14.86 -10.52 -15.85
C ASN A 370 -14.28 -10.46 -17.29
N THR A 371 -14.74 -9.53 -18.13
CA THR A 371 -14.39 -9.48 -19.56
C THR A 371 -13.20 -8.57 -19.87
N ILE A 372 -12.88 -7.62 -18.98
CA ILE A 372 -11.75 -6.70 -19.13
C ILE A 372 -10.76 -6.87 -17.98
N THR A 373 -11.17 -6.65 -16.73
CA THR A 373 -10.26 -6.67 -15.57
C THR A 373 -9.59 -8.03 -15.41
N ALA A 374 -10.38 -9.09 -15.24
CA ALA A 374 -9.87 -10.46 -15.09
C ALA A 374 -9.18 -10.98 -16.36
N GLU A 375 -9.73 -10.67 -17.54
CA GLU A 375 -9.16 -11.08 -18.81
C GLU A 375 -7.80 -10.43 -19.09
N ARG A 376 -7.60 -9.15 -18.70
CA ARG A 376 -6.28 -8.51 -18.75
C ARG A 376 -5.26 -9.30 -17.93
N VAL A 377 -5.61 -9.64 -16.68
CA VAL A 377 -4.70 -10.37 -15.78
C VAL A 377 -4.37 -11.74 -16.36
N ARG A 378 -5.36 -12.46 -16.91
CA ARG A 378 -5.16 -13.75 -17.58
C ARG A 378 -4.23 -13.65 -18.78
N LYS A 379 -4.44 -12.66 -19.64
CA LYS A 379 -3.64 -12.48 -20.87
C LYS A 379 -2.17 -12.13 -20.62
N ILE A 380 -1.87 -11.52 -19.46
CA ILE A 380 -0.49 -11.21 -19.05
C ILE A 380 0.11 -12.33 -18.18
N GLY A 381 -0.56 -13.47 -18.03
CA GLY A 381 -0.06 -14.65 -17.33
C GLY A 381 -0.16 -14.58 -15.82
N GLY A 382 -1.09 -13.78 -15.27
CA GLY A 382 -1.31 -13.69 -13.84
C GLY A 382 -2.27 -14.74 -13.31
N ASP A 383 -1.95 -15.34 -12.16
CA ASP A 383 -2.83 -16.25 -11.44
C ASP A 383 -3.74 -15.47 -10.48
N PHE A 384 -5.00 -15.85 -10.38
CA PHE A 384 -5.94 -15.25 -9.42
C PHE A 384 -7.16 -16.13 -9.15
N ASN A 385 -7.76 -15.94 -7.97
CA ASN A 385 -9.07 -16.44 -7.64
C ASN A 385 -10.12 -15.35 -7.88
N PHE A 386 -11.17 -15.70 -8.62
CA PHE A 386 -12.27 -14.80 -8.90
C PHE A 386 -13.44 -15.07 -7.94
N TYR A 387 -13.99 -13.99 -7.38
CA TYR A 387 -15.15 -14.05 -6.50
C TYR A 387 -16.25 -13.11 -6.99
N ARG A 388 -17.50 -13.48 -6.70
CA ARG A 388 -18.65 -12.60 -6.81
C ARG A 388 -19.11 -12.19 -5.43
N LEU A 389 -19.52 -10.94 -5.29
CA LEU A 389 -20.20 -10.52 -4.06
C LEU A 389 -21.58 -11.18 -3.97
N GLY A 390 -21.72 -12.10 -3.04
CA GLY A 390 -22.87 -12.94 -2.86
C GLY A 390 -23.94 -12.37 -1.94
N GLU A 391 -24.74 -13.26 -1.38
CA GLU A 391 -25.82 -12.94 -0.45
C GLU A 391 -25.30 -12.45 0.91
N LYS A 392 -26.20 -11.89 1.73
CA LYS A 392 -25.86 -11.57 3.12
C LYS A 392 -25.58 -12.85 3.92
N ILE A 393 -24.68 -12.74 4.91
CA ILE A 393 -24.37 -13.84 5.83
C ILE A 393 -25.57 -14.24 6.67
N SER A 394 -26.39 -13.26 7.05
CA SER A 394 -27.63 -13.48 7.79
C SER A 394 -28.78 -12.71 7.15
N ASP A 395 -29.99 -13.23 7.29
CA ASP A 395 -31.22 -12.56 6.89
C ASP A 395 -31.65 -11.49 7.92
N SER A 396 -32.82 -10.86 7.70
CA SER A 396 -33.39 -9.86 8.59
C SER A 396 -33.85 -10.42 9.96
N GLU A 397 -34.02 -11.72 10.06
CA GLU A 397 -34.36 -12.44 11.31
C GLU A 397 -33.09 -12.92 12.05
N GLY A 398 -31.91 -12.66 11.48
CA GLY A 398 -30.63 -13.06 12.03
C GLY A 398 -30.25 -14.52 11.74
N LYS A 399 -31.02 -15.24 10.91
CA LYS A 399 -30.71 -16.62 10.55
C LYS A 399 -29.51 -16.67 9.59
N ILE A 400 -28.54 -17.51 9.90
CA ILE A 400 -27.33 -17.69 9.08
C ILE A 400 -27.68 -18.32 7.74
N ASN A 401 -27.12 -17.75 6.67
CA ASN A 401 -27.23 -18.32 5.33
C ASN A 401 -26.57 -19.72 5.28
N PRO A 402 -27.26 -20.74 4.79
CA PRO A 402 -26.72 -22.11 4.75
C PRO A 402 -25.44 -22.28 3.93
N LYS A 403 -25.13 -21.32 3.05
CA LYS A 403 -23.90 -21.32 2.24
C LYS A 403 -22.66 -20.82 2.99
N VAL A 404 -22.82 -20.27 4.21
CA VAL A 404 -21.68 -19.78 5.02
C VAL A 404 -20.83 -20.97 5.41
N THR A 405 -19.52 -20.93 5.14
CA THR A 405 -18.57 -21.96 5.56
C THR A 405 -18.12 -21.76 7.01
N PHE A 406 -17.51 -22.79 7.60
CA PHE A 406 -16.88 -22.69 8.92
C PHE A 406 -15.88 -21.54 8.98
N GLU A 407 -14.99 -21.45 7.98
CA GLU A 407 -13.92 -20.46 7.91
C GLU A 407 -14.48 -19.03 7.84
N GLN A 408 -15.51 -18.82 7.04
CA GLN A 408 -16.17 -17.52 6.93
C GLN A 408 -16.78 -17.11 8.27
N LEU A 409 -17.54 -18.03 8.91
CA LEU A 409 -18.18 -17.75 10.18
C LEU A 409 -17.16 -17.54 11.30
N ALA A 410 -16.11 -18.37 11.36
CA ALA A 410 -15.00 -18.22 12.29
C ALA A 410 -14.29 -16.87 12.14
N GLY A 411 -14.00 -16.45 10.91
CA GLY A 411 -13.41 -15.15 10.61
C GLY A 411 -14.27 -13.98 11.08
N PHE A 412 -15.58 -14.06 10.87
CA PHE A 412 -16.50 -13.03 11.32
C PHE A 412 -16.65 -12.97 12.84
N ILE A 413 -16.75 -14.11 13.51
CA ILE A 413 -16.80 -14.20 14.98
C ILE A 413 -15.51 -13.65 15.57
N TRP A 414 -14.38 -14.11 15.08
CA TRP A 414 -13.08 -13.63 15.53
C TRP A 414 -12.96 -12.12 15.40
N PHE A 415 -13.24 -11.58 14.22
CA PHE A 415 -13.16 -10.16 13.96
C PHE A 415 -14.15 -9.34 14.82
N SER A 416 -15.37 -9.84 15.03
CA SER A 416 -16.36 -9.13 15.84
C SER A 416 -15.90 -8.92 17.28
N LEU A 417 -15.19 -9.91 17.84
CA LEU A 417 -14.69 -9.90 19.22
C LEU A 417 -13.35 -9.19 19.40
N THR A 418 -12.45 -9.35 18.43
CA THR A 418 -11.05 -8.96 18.58
C THR A 418 -10.66 -7.72 17.79
N LYS A 419 -11.44 -7.38 16.75
CA LYS A 419 -11.10 -6.37 15.73
C LYS A 419 -9.76 -6.61 15.04
N SER A 420 -9.24 -7.84 15.11
CA SER A 420 -8.02 -8.29 14.42
C SER A 420 -8.36 -9.30 13.32
N PRO A 421 -7.52 -9.44 12.28
CA PRO A 421 -7.75 -10.38 11.21
C PRO A 421 -7.71 -11.82 11.73
N TYR A 422 -8.51 -12.68 11.09
CA TYR A 422 -8.54 -14.11 11.36
C TYR A 422 -7.49 -14.82 10.50
N ILE A 423 -6.55 -15.47 11.16
CA ILE A 423 -5.52 -16.28 10.50
C ILE A 423 -5.77 -17.72 10.92
N GLN A 424 -6.34 -18.51 10.00
CA GLN A 424 -6.54 -19.93 10.24
C GLN A 424 -5.26 -20.71 9.99
N THR A 425 -4.85 -21.53 10.96
CA THR A 425 -3.70 -22.43 10.83
C THR A 425 -4.13 -23.89 10.62
N GLU A 426 -5.27 -24.31 11.23
CA GLU A 426 -5.81 -25.67 11.15
C GLU A 426 -7.33 -25.64 11.26
N HIS A 427 -8.00 -26.65 10.70
CA HIS A 427 -9.45 -26.82 10.88
C HIS A 427 -9.74 -27.36 12.30
N SER A 428 -10.07 -26.46 13.22
CA SER A 428 -10.28 -26.74 14.64
C SER A 428 -11.49 -25.97 15.16
N PRO A 429 -12.29 -26.57 16.09
CA PRO A 429 -13.31 -25.81 16.81
C PRO A 429 -12.75 -24.64 17.62
N LEU A 430 -11.52 -24.68 18.08
CA LEU A 430 -10.82 -23.55 18.69
C LEU A 430 -10.36 -22.60 17.58
N ILE A 431 -11.06 -21.47 17.42
CA ILE A 431 -10.72 -20.49 16.39
C ILE A 431 -9.62 -19.53 16.80
N GLY A 432 -9.29 -19.45 18.10
CA GLY A 432 -8.16 -18.68 18.59
C GLY A 432 -8.23 -18.33 20.07
N ILE A 433 -7.18 -17.71 20.58
CA ILE A 433 -7.10 -17.18 21.95
C ILE A 433 -6.82 -15.69 21.89
N HIS A 434 -7.65 -14.88 22.56
CA HIS A 434 -7.48 -13.43 22.61
C HIS A 434 -7.57 -12.96 24.07
N ASN A 435 -6.55 -12.22 24.54
CA ASN A 435 -6.45 -11.74 25.92
C ASN A 435 -6.73 -12.83 26.98
N GLY A 436 -6.15 -14.03 26.78
CA GLY A 436 -6.31 -15.16 27.70
C GLY A 436 -7.68 -15.85 27.65
N THR A 437 -8.56 -15.46 26.73
CA THR A 437 -9.87 -16.08 26.49
C THR A 437 -9.84 -16.91 25.21
N ALA A 438 -10.15 -18.20 25.33
CA ALA A 438 -10.27 -19.08 24.17
C ALA A 438 -11.67 -18.93 23.52
N ILE A 439 -11.68 -18.82 22.20
CA ILE A 439 -12.89 -18.63 21.39
C ILE A 439 -13.10 -19.89 20.55
N TYR A 440 -14.30 -20.50 20.69
CA TYR A 440 -14.65 -21.73 19.99
C TYR A 440 -15.87 -21.51 19.11
N LEU A 441 -15.89 -22.22 17.98
CA LEU A 441 -17.03 -22.30 17.08
C LEU A 441 -17.46 -23.76 16.92
N LEU A 442 -18.64 -24.09 17.39
CA LEU A 442 -19.37 -25.34 17.14
C LEU A 442 -20.26 -25.09 15.92
N TYR A 443 -19.72 -25.33 14.74
CA TYR A 443 -20.44 -25.07 13.49
C TYR A 443 -21.57 -26.04 13.28
N ASN A 444 -22.83 -25.56 13.34
CA ASN A 444 -24.05 -26.36 13.26
C ASN A 444 -24.19 -27.43 14.36
N GLU A 445 -23.51 -27.30 15.49
CA GLU A 445 -23.51 -28.23 16.59
C GLU A 445 -24.11 -27.64 17.86
N ILE A 446 -24.56 -28.57 18.77
CA ILE A 446 -25.13 -28.23 20.07
C ILE A 446 -24.05 -28.50 21.13
N LEU A 447 -23.81 -27.54 22.02
CA LEU A 447 -22.90 -27.73 23.15
C LEU A 447 -23.51 -28.72 24.16
N THR A 448 -22.83 -29.86 24.34
CA THR A 448 -23.11 -30.88 25.35
C THR A 448 -21.86 -31.15 26.18
N ARG A 449 -21.98 -31.82 27.34
CA ARG A 449 -20.81 -32.20 28.15
C ARG A 449 -19.80 -33.06 27.39
N ASN A 450 -20.30 -33.98 26.53
CA ASN A 450 -19.42 -34.81 25.70
C ASN A 450 -18.65 -34.01 24.67
N ILE A 451 -19.31 -33.09 23.97
CA ILE A 451 -18.63 -32.21 23.01
C ILE A 451 -17.63 -31.31 23.73
N LEU A 452 -18.00 -30.73 24.89
CA LEU A 452 -17.10 -29.91 25.67
C LEU A 452 -15.81 -30.67 26.08
N ALA A 453 -15.94 -31.95 26.42
CA ALA A 453 -14.78 -32.78 26.78
C ALA A 453 -13.84 -33.10 25.62
N MET A 454 -14.35 -33.01 24.37
CA MET A 454 -13.56 -33.20 23.13
C MET A 454 -12.89 -31.91 22.59
N LEU A 455 -13.29 -30.73 23.11
CA LEU A 455 -12.70 -29.48 22.66
C LEU A 455 -11.23 -29.37 23.10
N PRO A 456 -10.40 -28.71 22.31
CA PRO A 456 -9.02 -28.36 22.73
C PRO A 456 -9.03 -27.69 24.11
N LYS A 457 -8.18 -28.17 25.01
CA LYS A 457 -8.15 -27.72 26.41
C LYS A 457 -7.61 -26.30 26.53
N HIS A 458 -8.23 -25.51 27.41
CA HIS A 458 -7.77 -24.19 27.81
C HIS A 458 -8.19 -23.95 29.27
N ASP A 459 -7.25 -23.47 30.08
CA ASP A 459 -7.48 -23.27 31.52
C ASP A 459 -8.13 -21.92 31.86
N GLY A 460 -8.10 -20.97 30.92
CA GLY A 460 -8.70 -19.63 31.03
C GLY A 460 -10.18 -19.57 30.74
N ALA A 461 -10.69 -18.36 30.59
CA ALA A 461 -12.06 -18.10 30.15
C ALA A 461 -12.29 -18.64 28.72
N LYS A 462 -13.52 -19.04 28.45
CA LYS A 462 -13.93 -19.61 27.16
C LYS A 462 -15.21 -18.94 26.67
N ILE A 463 -15.23 -18.57 25.39
CA ILE A 463 -16.44 -18.16 24.68
C ILE A 463 -16.71 -19.25 23.65
N ILE A 464 -17.90 -19.88 23.72
CA ILE A 464 -18.28 -20.96 22.82
C ILE A 464 -19.51 -20.53 22.04
N PHE A 465 -19.38 -20.46 20.72
CA PHE A 465 -20.49 -20.23 19.80
C PHE A 465 -21.03 -21.55 19.31
N GLY A 466 -22.38 -21.71 19.26
CA GLY A 466 -23.02 -22.91 18.79
C GLY A 466 -24.53 -22.73 18.58
N SER A 467 -25.18 -23.74 18.00
CA SER A 467 -26.62 -23.69 17.68
C SER A 467 -27.51 -23.69 18.92
N ALA A 468 -27.13 -24.42 19.97
CA ALA A 468 -27.79 -24.46 21.27
C ALA A 468 -26.84 -24.99 22.35
N CYS A 469 -27.23 -24.81 23.63
CA CYS A 469 -26.52 -25.37 24.78
C CYS A 469 -27.45 -26.30 25.58
N ARG A 470 -26.94 -27.47 25.97
CA ARG A 470 -27.63 -28.45 26.85
C ARG A 470 -26.87 -28.65 28.17
N ILE A 471 -26.07 -27.68 28.56
CA ILE A 471 -25.34 -27.66 29.84
C ILE A 471 -26.02 -26.61 30.73
N ASP A 472 -26.16 -26.91 32.02
CA ASP A 472 -26.70 -25.99 32.99
C ASP A 472 -25.79 -24.75 33.21
N ASP A 473 -26.39 -23.61 33.55
CA ASP A 473 -25.69 -22.35 33.68
C ASP A 473 -24.68 -22.33 34.84
N ASP A 474 -24.93 -23.09 35.92
CA ASP A 474 -24.03 -23.15 37.06
C ASP A 474 -22.76 -23.86 36.68
N PHE A 475 -22.85 -24.99 35.96
CA PHE A 475 -21.66 -25.65 35.42
C PHE A 475 -20.86 -24.79 34.45
N LEU A 476 -21.53 -24.03 33.56
CA LEU A 476 -20.87 -23.12 32.64
C LEU A 476 -20.09 -22.05 33.40
N LYS A 477 -20.67 -21.43 34.43
CA LYS A 477 -20.05 -20.42 35.27
C LYS A 477 -18.84 -20.96 36.03
N GLU A 478 -18.95 -22.13 36.68
CA GLU A 478 -17.86 -22.79 37.40
C GLU A 478 -16.66 -23.07 36.49
N ASN A 479 -16.91 -23.43 35.23
CA ASN A 479 -15.89 -23.73 34.23
C ASN A 479 -15.44 -22.50 33.40
N LYS A 480 -15.86 -21.27 33.77
CA LYS A 480 -15.55 -20.00 33.09
C LYS A 480 -15.94 -20.01 31.62
N ILE A 481 -17.12 -20.59 31.28
CA ILE A 481 -17.64 -20.70 29.93
C ILE A 481 -18.77 -19.71 29.73
N SER A 482 -18.67 -18.87 28.70
CA SER A 482 -19.75 -18.05 28.15
C SER A 482 -20.25 -18.69 26.87
N PHE A 483 -21.46 -19.24 26.87
CA PHE A 483 -22.08 -19.74 25.65
C PHE A 483 -22.82 -18.62 24.91
N ARG A 484 -22.63 -18.55 23.60
CA ARG A 484 -23.32 -17.61 22.71
C ARG A 484 -24.03 -18.36 21.60
N GLN A 485 -25.35 -18.20 21.55
CA GLN A 485 -26.16 -18.89 20.56
C GLN A 485 -26.06 -18.22 19.19
N ILE A 486 -25.71 -19.00 18.17
CA ILE A 486 -25.82 -18.61 16.77
C ILE A 486 -27.19 -18.98 16.25
N PRO A 487 -27.93 -18.13 15.56
CA PRO A 487 -27.54 -16.79 15.07
C PRO A 487 -27.87 -15.63 16.02
N LYS A 488 -28.60 -15.83 17.12
CA LYS A 488 -29.17 -14.74 17.95
C LYS A 488 -28.15 -13.75 18.49
N GLU A 489 -26.91 -14.17 18.72
CA GLU A 489 -25.86 -13.34 19.33
C GLU A 489 -24.73 -12.94 18.35
N LEU A 490 -24.95 -13.12 17.06
CA LEU A 490 -24.11 -12.48 16.05
C LEU A 490 -24.67 -11.08 15.76
N SER A 491 -24.30 -10.10 16.58
CA SER A 491 -24.37 -8.70 16.19
C SER A 491 -23.23 -8.43 15.21
N LEU A 492 -23.49 -8.65 13.95
CA LEU A 492 -22.59 -8.44 12.83
C LEU A 492 -22.78 -7.04 12.24
#